data_8e1e008d528b85a0fea6708671a9f580
#
_entry.id   8e1e008d528b85a0fea6708671a9f580
#
_cell.length_a   1.000
_cell.length_b   1.000
_cell.length_c   1.000
_cell.angle_alpha   90.00
_cell.angle_beta   90.00
_cell.angle_gamma   90.00
#
_symmetry.space_group_name_H-M   'P 1'
#
loop_
_entity.id
_entity.type
_entity.pdbx_description
1 polymer ?
#
loop_
_entity_poly.entity_id
_entity_poly.type
_entity_poly.pdbx_seq_one_letter_code
_entity_poly.pdbx_strand_id
1 'polypeptide(L)'
;MNTRYENRIKAVLTTDAGIGGLVLRVPLGVVLAAHGAQKLFGWFGGYGLEGTAGWMESVGFAPGLLMALLAGSAEFFGGIFLALGLLTRPAALVAAFTMLMALTVHIGNGLFISNNGYEFALTLLAASLALVFLGGGSLSADRQVAARLS
;
A
#
# COMPACT_ATOMS: atom_id res chain seq x y z
N MET A 1 4.45 26.01 -18.59
CA MET A 1 3.79 24.71 -18.30
C MET A 1 2.28 24.96 -18.18
N ASN A 2 1.39 24.06 -18.61
CA ASN A 2 -0.03 24.35 -18.73
C ASN A 2 -0.67 24.32 -17.32
N THR A 3 -1.27 25.44 -16.88
CA THR A 3 -1.91 25.65 -15.56
C THR A 3 -2.88 24.51 -15.16
N ARG A 4 -3.50 23.86 -16.14
CA ARG A 4 -4.41 22.73 -15.90
C ARG A 4 -3.70 21.47 -15.37
N TYR A 5 -2.48 21.21 -15.84
CA TYR A 5 -1.67 20.08 -15.36
C TYR A 5 -1.08 20.35 -13.97
N GLU A 6 -0.64 21.57 -13.73
CA GLU A 6 -0.15 21.99 -12.41
C GLU A 6 -1.24 21.86 -11.34
N ASN A 7 -2.45 22.28 -11.63
CA ASN A 7 -3.59 22.15 -10.70
C ASN A 7 -3.93 20.68 -10.40
N ARG A 8 -3.83 19.79 -11.39
CA ARG A 8 -4.06 18.36 -11.17
C ARG A 8 -2.96 17.73 -10.32
N ILE A 9 -1.70 18.06 -10.57
CA ILE A 9 -0.56 17.60 -9.76
C ILE A 9 -0.71 18.10 -8.32
N LYS A 10 -1.00 19.39 -8.13
CA LYS A 10 -1.26 19.97 -6.80
C LYS A 10 -2.39 19.24 -6.06
N ALA A 11 -3.48 18.91 -6.74
CA ALA A 11 -4.62 18.20 -6.12
C ALA A 11 -4.23 16.81 -5.59
N VAL A 12 -3.32 16.11 -6.27
CA VAL A 12 -2.81 14.80 -5.82
C VAL A 12 -1.87 14.94 -4.63
N LEU A 13 -1.05 16.02 -4.60
CA LEU A 13 -0.03 16.23 -3.57
C LEU A 13 -0.53 17.01 -2.34
N THR A 14 -1.68 17.67 -2.41
CA THR A 14 -2.27 18.38 -1.25
C THR A 14 -2.67 17.45 -0.14
N THR A 15 -2.55 17.92 1.11
CA THR A 15 -2.85 17.12 2.29
C THR A 15 -3.43 17.98 3.40
N ASP A 16 -4.46 17.46 4.07
CA ASP A 16 -5.10 18.06 5.24
C ASP A 16 -4.82 17.27 6.53
N ALA A 17 -4.05 16.19 6.42
CA ALA A 17 -3.86 15.22 7.52
C ALA A 17 -2.97 15.70 8.68
N GLY A 18 -2.29 16.85 8.54
CA GLY A 18 -1.37 17.33 9.56
C GLY A 18 -0.32 16.27 9.95
N ILE A 19 -0.06 16.11 11.25
CA ILE A 19 0.84 15.06 11.79
C ILE A 19 0.17 13.68 11.80
N GLY A 20 -1.17 13.61 11.77
CA GLY A 20 -1.91 12.34 11.72
C GLY A 20 -1.57 11.52 10.47
N GLY A 21 -1.34 12.19 9.34
CA GLY A 21 -0.87 11.52 8.12
C GLY A 21 0.47 10.80 8.31
N LEU A 22 1.41 11.40 9.04
CA LEU A 22 2.71 10.77 9.36
C LEU A 22 2.51 9.52 10.24
N VAL A 23 1.74 9.65 11.33
CA VAL A 23 1.50 8.56 12.28
C VAL A 23 0.82 7.37 11.61
N LEU A 24 -0.06 7.62 10.64
CA LEU A 24 -0.76 6.57 9.91
C LEU A 24 0.11 5.95 8.82
N ARG A 25 0.76 6.76 7.97
CA ARG A 25 1.46 6.27 6.77
C ARG A 25 2.78 5.56 7.05
N VAL A 26 3.53 5.98 8.09
CA VAL A 26 4.84 5.38 8.36
C VAL A 26 4.71 3.93 8.82
N PRO A 27 3.93 3.60 9.87
CA PRO A 27 3.74 2.20 10.24
C PRO A 27 3.11 1.36 9.13
N LEU A 28 2.07 1.89 8.47
CA LEU A 28 1.43 1.21 7.34
C LEU A 28 2.43 0.91 6.22
N GLY A 29 3.22 1.90 5.82
CA GLY A 29 4.22 1.75 4.77
C GLY A 29 5.31 0.76 5.12
N VAL A 30 5.81 0.78 6.35
CA VAL A 30 6.82 -0.18 6.84
C VAL A 30 6.27 -1.61 6.82
N VAL A 31 5.06 -1.82 7.33
CA VAL A 31 4.41 -3.14 7.32
C VAL A 31 4.21 -3.65 5.90
N LEU A 32 3.66 -2.83 5.00
CA LEU A 32 3.46 -3.21 3.60
C LEU A 32 4.80 -3.52 2.89
N ALA A 33 5.82 -2.68 3.06
CA ALA A 33 7.13 -2.91 2.47
C ALA A 33 7.76 -4.22 2.96
N ALA A 34 7.63 -4.55 4.24
CA ALA A 34 8.10 -5.81 4.79
C ALA A 34 7.35 -7.02 4.19
N HIS A 35 6.02 -6.95 4.05
CA HIS A 35 5.24 -7.99 3.39
C HIS A 35 5.55 -8.15 1.89
N GLY A 36 5.78 -7.03 1.19
CA GLY A 36 6.24 -7.05 -0.19
C GLY A 36 7.64 -7.69 -0.32
N ALA A 37 8.55 -7.38 0.61
CA ALA A 37 9.88 -8.00 0.65
C ALA A 37 9.83 -9.52 0.92
N GLN A 38 8.91 -9.97 1.77
CA GLN A 38 8.64 -11.41 1.97
C GLN A 38 8.23 -12.09 0.67
N LYS A 39 7.35 -11.46 -0.11
CA LYS A 39 6.84 -12.01 -1.37
C LYS A 39 7.88 -12.01 -2.48
N LEU A 40 8.64 -10.93 -2.62
CA LEU A 40 9.60 -10.77 -3.74
C LEU A 40 10.93 -11.45 -3.47
N PHE A 41 11.48 -11.29 -2.26
CA PHE A 41 12.87 -11.63 -1.95
C PHE A 41 13.01 -12.75 -0.92
N GLY A 42 11.92 -13.18 -0.30
CA GLY A 42 11.96 -14.17 0.78
C GLY A 42 12.52 -13.62 2.10
N TRP A 43 12.66 -12.31 2.26
CA TRP A 43 13.18 -11.70 3.47
C TRP A 43 12.22 -11.95 4.66
N PHE A 44 12.72 -11.82 5.87
CA PHE A 44 11.93 -11.97 7.11
C PHE A 44 11.15 -13.30 7.20
N GLY A 45 11.71 -14.37 6.63
CA GLY A 45 11.08 -15.69 6.61
C GLY A 45 9.93 -15.84 5.59
N GLY A 46 9.89 -14.98 4.59
CA GLY A 46 8.91 -15.07 3.49
C GLY A 46 9.26 -16.18 2.48
N TYR A 47 8.31 -16.49 1.61
CA TYR A 47 8.44 -17.58 0.62
C TYR A 47 9.21 -17.18 -0.64
N GLY A 48 9.53 -15.89 -0.83
CA GLY A 48 10.08 -15.38 -2.07
C GLY A 48 9.10 -15.45 -3.24
N LEU A 49 9.58 -15.06 -4.41
CA LEU A 49 8.70 -14.91 -5.56
C LEU A 49 8.09 -16.24 -6.03
N GLU A 50 8.88 -17.31 -6.11
CA GLU A 50 8.41 -18.61 -6.58
C GLU A 50 7.40 -19.24 -5.61
N GLY A 51 7.71 -19.22 -4.30
CA GLY A 51 6.80 -19.75 -3.29
C GLY A 51 5.50 -18.96 -3.21
N THR A 52 5.59 -17.63 -3.33
CA THR A 52 4.39 -16.77 -3.40
C THR A 52 3.58 -17.04 -4.66
N ALA A 53 4.23 -17.26 -5.81
CA ALA A 53 3.54 -17.60 -7.05
C ALA A 53 2.72 -18.89 -6.94
N GLY A 54 3.33 -19.96 -6.41
CA GLY A 54 2.63 -21.21 -6.19
C GLY A 54 1.44 -21.06 -5.23
N TRP A 55 1.60 -20.29 -4.16
CA TRP A 55 0.50 -20.00 -3.25
C TRP A 55 -0.63 -19.21 -3.94
N MET A 56 -0.28 -18.17 -4.73
CA MET A 56 -1.27 -17.37 -5.47
C MET A 56 -2.13 -18.25 -6.40
N GLU A 57 -1.51 -19.18 -7.13
CA GLU A 57 -2.24 -20.13 -7.98
C GLU A 57 -3.17 -21.03 -7.17
N SER A 58 -2.71 -21.50 -6.02
CA SER A 58 -3.51 -22.39 -5.15
C SER A 58 -4.77 -21.71 -4.60
N VAL A 59 -4.77 -20.37 -4.49
CA VAL A 59 -5.93 -19.57 -4.04
C VAL A 59 -6.70 -18.92 -5.19
N GLY A 60 -6.41 -19.32 -6.44
CA GLY A 60 -7.19 -18.92 -7.62
C GLY A 60 -6.67 -17.68 -8.37
N PHE A 61 -5.50 -17.14 -8.00
CA PHE A 61 -4.88 -16.03 -8.72
C PHE A 61 -3.85 -16.54 -9.75
N ALA A 62 -4.32 -16.84 -10.95
CA ALA A 62 -3.48 -17.29 -12.07
C ALA A 62 -3.31 -16.19 -13.14
N PRO A 63 -2.13 -16.04 -13.79
CA PRO A 63 -0.88 -16.78 -13.54
C PRO A 63 -0.19 -16.35 -12.23
N GLY A 64 0.19 -17.29 -11.39
CA GLY A 64 0.69 -17.00 -10.04
C GLY A 64 1.94 -16.12 -10.00
N LEU A 65 2.87 -16.33 -10.91
CA LEU A 65 4.10 -15.50 -10.99
C LEU A 65 3.78 -14.03 -11.25
N LEU A 66 2.86 -13.75 -12.17
CA LEU A 66 2.44 -12.38 -12.46
C LEU A 66 1.73 -11.75 -11.25
N MET A 67 0.85 -12.50 -10.60
CA MET A 67 0.11 -12.02 -9.43
C MET A 67 1.04 -11.78 -8.25
N ALA A 68 2.03 -12.65 -8.02
CA ALA A 68 3.04 -12.48 -6.98
C ALA A 68 3.93 -11.25 -7.23
N LEU A 69 4.36 -11.03 -8.48
CA LEU A 69 5.10 -9.83 -8.87
C LEU A 69 4.29 -8.56 -8.65
N LEU A 70 3.05 -8.53 -9.09
CA LEU A 70 2.18 -7.36 -8.96
C LEU A 70 1.91 -7.06 -7.47
N ALA A 71 1.47 -8.05 -6.70
CA ALA A 71 1.17 -7.87 -5.28
C ALA A 71 2.43 -7.51 -4.47
N GLY A 72 3.54 -8.25 -4.67
CA GLY A 72 4.79 -7.99 -4.00
C GLY A 72 5.36 -6.61 -4.32
N SER A 73 5.33 -6.20 -5.60
CA SER A 73 5.80 -4.88 -6.01
C SER A 73 4.89 -3.76 -5.49
N ALA A 74 3.58 -3.94 -5.54
CA ALA A 74 2.61 -2.99 -5.01
C ALA A 74 2.82 -2.75 -3.50
N GLU A 75 3.03 -3.81 -2.74
CA GLU A 75 3.30 -3.73 -1.31
C GLU A 75 4.69 -3.16 -1.01
N PHE A 76 5.73 -3.63 -1.70
CA PHE A 76 7.10 -3.20 -1.43
C PHE A 76 7.32 -1.73 -1.79
N PHE A 77 7.11 -1.37 -3.05
CA PHE A 77 7.33 0.00 -3.51
C PHE A 77 6.24 0.95 -2.99
N GLY A 78 4.98 0.51 -2.98
CA GLY A 78 3.88 1.26 -2.40
C GLY A 78 4.09 1.54 -0.91
N GLY A 79 4.57 0.56 -0.16
CA GLY A 79 4.94 0.71 1.24
C GLY A 79 6.06 1.74 1.45
N ILE A 80 7.12 1.68 0.65
CA ILE A 80 8.21 2.68 0.69
C ILE A 80 7.67 4.08 0.38
N PHE A 81 6.85 4.22 -0.66
CA PHE A 81 6.26 5.52 -1.02
C PHE A 81 5.37 6.07 0.08
N LEU A 82 4.56 5.22 0.71
CA LEU A 82 3.75 5.61 1.87
C LEU A 82 4.63 6.05 3.05
N ALA A 83 5.65 5.27 3.40
CA ALA A 83 6.55 5.63 4.50
C ALA A 83 7.23 6.99 4.27
N LEU A 84 7.66 7.28 3.05
CA LEU A 84 8.25 8.57 2.67
C LEU A 84 7.23 9.70 2.50
N GLY A 85 5.96 9.35 2.32
CA GLY A 85 4.92 10.33 1.95
C GLY A 85 5.11 10.87 0.54
N LEU A 86 5.55 10.01 -0.38
CA LEU A 86 5.76 10.31 -1.80
C LEU A 86 4.63 9.68 -2.61
N LEU A 87 3.96 10.47 -3.44
CA LEU A 87 2.78 10.03 -4.18
C LEU A 87 1.79 9.29 -3.25
N THR A 88 1.55 9.85 -2.08
CA THR A 88 0.83 9.16 -0.99
C THR A 88 -0.54 8.66 -1.43
N ARG A 89 -1.34 9.48 -2.12
CA ARG A 89 -2.68 9.09 -2.56
C ARG A 89 -2.67 7.95 -3.59
N PRO A 90 -1.87 8.00 -4.68
CA PRO A 90 -1.72 6.87 -5.60
C PRO A 90 -1.19 5.61 -4.93
N ALA A 91 -0.14 5.73 -4.10
CA ALA A 91 0.43 4.59 -3.38
C ALA A 91 -0.60 3.95 -2.41
N ALA A 92 -1.36 4.78 -1.70
CA ALA A 92 -2.44 4.34 -0.81
C ALA A 92 -3.57 3.64 -1.58
N LEU A 93 -3.91 4.11 -2.78
CA LEU A 93 -4.93 3.47 -3.62
C LEU A 93 -4.48 2.08 -4.09
N VAL A 94 -3.23 1.95 -4.51
CA VAL A 94 -2.64 0.66 -4.89
C VAL A 94 -2.59 -0.28 -3.69
N ALA A 95 -2.17 0.20 -2.52
CA ALA A 95 -2.16 -0.58 -1.28
C ALA A 95 -3.59 -1.02 -0.88
N ALA A 96 -4.57 -0.12 -0.96
CA ALA A 96 -5.97 -0.44 -0.68
C ALA A 96 -6.49 -1.55 -1.60
N PHE A 97 -6.20 -1.48 -2.91
CA PHE A 97 -6.57 -2.53 -3.85
C PHE A 97 -5.92 -3.87 -3.50
N THR A 98 -4.63 -3.89 -3.18
CA THR A 98 -3.92 -5.12 -2.78
C THR A 98 -4.52 -5.71 -1.49
N MET A 99 -4.85 -4.88 -0.51
CA MET A 99 -5.48 -5.33 0.73
C MET A 99 -6.93 -5.79 0.52
N LEU A 100 -7.67 -5.20 -0.42
CA LEU A 100 -8.98 -5.68 -0.82
C LEU A 100 -8.89 -7.10 -1.41
N MET A 101 -7.90 -7.36 -2.28
CA MET A 101 -7.67 -8.69 -2.82
C MET A 101 -7.27 -9.69 -1.73
N ALA A 102 -6.37 -9.30 -0.80
CA ALA A 102 -6.01 -10.13 0.35
C ALA A 102 -7.24 -10.46 1.22
N LEU A 103 -8.13 -9.51 1.43
CA LEU A 103 -9.36 -9.71 2.19
C LEU A 103 -10.24 -10.80 1.54
N THR A 104 -10.36 -10.84 0.21
CA THR A 104 -11.15 -11.88 -0.49
C THR A 104 -10.62 -13.28 -0.24
N VAL A 105 -9.29 -13.44 -0.08
CA VAL A 105 -8.66 -14.73 0.23
C VAL A 105 -8.95 -15.18 1.66
N HIS A 106 -8.98 -14.25 2.59
CA HIS A 106 -9.07 -14.55 4.03
C HIS A 106 -10.51 -14.53 4.59
N ILE A 107 -11.49 -14.00 3.84
CA ILE A 107 -12.84 -13.78 4.34
C ILE A 107 -13.55 -15.08 4.80
N GLY A 108 -13.25 -16.20 4.14
CA GLY A 108 -13.80 -17.52 4.50
C GLY A 108 -13.27 -18.08 5.81
N ASN A 109 -12.17 -17.54 6.35
CA ASN A 109 -11.54 -18.00 7.60
C ASN A 109 -12.06 -17.26 8.86
N GLY A 110 -13.03 -16.36 8.69
CA GLY A 110 -13.56 -15.53 9.77
C GLY A 110 -12.69 -14.31 10.07
N LEU A 111 -12.99 -13.61 11.15
CA LEU A 111 -12.39 -12.32 11.48
C LEU A 111 -10.93 -12.45 11.93
N PHE A 112 -10.66 -13.36 12.88
CA PHE A 112 -9.43 -13.35 13.68
C PHE A 112 -8.22 -13.92 12.96
N ILE A 113 -7.06 -13.25 13.08
CA ILE A 113 -5.80 -13.66 12.47
C ILE A 113 -5.29 -15.02 13.00
N SER A 114 -5.67 -15.41 14.21
CA SER A 114 -5.39 -16.75 14.77
C SER A 114 -5.89 -17.89 13.88
N ASN A 115 -6.90 -17.62 13.08
CA ASN A 115 -7.49 -18.57 12.12
C ASN A 115 -7.15 -18.19 10.65
N ASN A 116 -6.10 -17.40 10.41
CA ASN A 116 -5.82 -16.79 9.11
C ASN A 116 -6.97 -15.90 8.60
N GLY A 117 -7.72 -15.29 9.51
CA GLY A 117 -8.86 -14.43 9.20
C GLY A 117 -8.46 -13.08 8.63
N TYR A 118 -9.47 -12.29 8.27
CA TYR A 118 -9.31 -11.10 7.46
C TYR A 118 -9.06 -9.80 8.24
N GLU A 119 -9.01 -9.78 9.59
CA GLU A 119 -8.87 -8.55 10.38
C GLU A 119 -7.64 -7.72 10.02
N PHE A 120 -6.52 -8.39 9.73
CA PHE A 120 -5.28 -7.72 9.35
C PHE A 120 -5.43 -7.00 8.00
N ALA A 121 -5.91 -7.71 6.97
CA ALA A 121 -6.15 -7.13 5.65
C ALA A 121 -7.19 -6.00 5.71
N LEU A 122 -8.25 -6.15 6.50
CA LEU A 122 -9.29 -5.13 6.71
C LEU A 122 -8.72 -3.86 7.34
N THR A 123 -7.90 -4.01 8.38
CA THR A 123 -7.28 -2.88 9.09
C THR A 123 -6.34 -2.10 8.16
N LEU A 124 -5.49 -2.80 7.39
CA LEU A 124 -4.59 -2.15 6.42
C LEU A 124 -5.36 -1.52 5.25
N LEU A 125 -6.47 -2.13 4.82
CA LEU A 125 -7.37 -1.56 3.81
C LEU A 125 -7.96 -0.24 4.31
N ALA A 126 -8.52 -0.21 5.52
CA ALA A 126 -9.10 0.99 6.10
C ALA A 126 -8.07 2.12 6.26
N ALA A 127 -6.86 1.79 6.74
CA ALA A 127 -5.76 2.74 6.86
C ALA A 127 -5.31 3.29 5.49
N SER A 128 -5.23 2.42 4.48
CA SER A 128 -4.89 2.81 3.11
C SER A 128 -5.95 3.74 2.52
N LEU A 129 -7.23 3.41 2.66
CA LEU A 129 -8.33 4.26 2.20
C LEU A 129 -8.33 5.62 2.90
N ALA A 130 -8.05 5.66 4.21
CA ALA A 130 -7.92 6.93 4.92
C ALA A 130 -6.84 7.83 4.29
N LEU A 131 -5.68 7.27 3.91
CA LEU A 131 -4.61 8.03 3.25
C LEU A 131 -4.94 8.46 1.82
N VAL A 132 -5.80 7.73 1.09
CA VAL A 132 -6.30 8.19 -0.21
C VAL A 132 -7.03 9.53 -0.08
N PHE A 133 -7.83 9.70 0.98
CA PHE A 133 -8.58 10.93 1.21
C PHE A 133 -7.75 12.01 1.90
N LEU A 134 -6.96 11.66 2.90
CA LEU A 134 -6.21 12.59 3.74
C LEU A 134 -4.90 13.07 3.09
N GLY A 135 -4.23 12.21 2.31
CA GLY A 135 -2.88 12.48 1.81
C GLY A 135 -1.79 12.26 2.86
N GLY A 136 -0.55 12.66 2.54
CA GLY A 136 0.66 12.31 3.30
C GLY A 136 0.91 13.06 4.60
N GLY A 137 0.21 14.16 4.85
CA GLY A 137 0.39 14.98 6.04
C GLY A 137 1.51 16.02 5.93
N SER A 138 1.73 16.75 7.03
CA SER A 138 2.59 17.94 7.05
C SER A 138 4.08 17.66 6.82
N LEU A 139 4.56 16.46 7.12
CA LEU A 139 5.96 16.03 6.97
C LEU A 139 6.15 15.03 5.82
N SER A 140 5.36 15.15 4.76
CA SER A 140 5.46 14.30 3.57
C SER A 140 6.35 14.91 2.48
N ALA A 141 6.93 14.05 1.65
CA ALA A 141 7.63 14.48 0.43
C ALA A 141 6.66 15.19 -0.53
N ASP A 142 5.40 14.75 -0.61
CA ASP A 142 4.34 15.39 -1.41
C ASP A 142 4.17 16.86 -1.06
N ARG A 143 4.15 17.21 0.23
CA ARG A 143 4.01 18.59 0.68
C ARG A 143 5.22 19.44 0.27
N GLN A 144 6.44 18.87 0.36
CA GLN A 144 7.65 19.59 -0.04
C GLN A 144 7.67 19.86 -1.55
N VAL A 145 7.23 18.88 -2.34
CA VAL A 145 7.10 19.05 -3.80
C VAL A 145 6.01 20.07 -4.13
N ALA A 146 4.85 19.98 -3.51
CA ALA A 146 3.75 20.93 -3.71
C ALA A 146 4.15 22.38 -3.39
N ALA A 147 4.94 22.59 -2.33
CA ALA A 147 5.45 23.90 -1.95
C ALA A 147 6.44 24.50 -2.98
N ARG A 148 7.14 23.65 -3.75
CA ARG A 148 8.06 24.13 -4.82
C ARG A 148 7.34 24.47 -6.13
N LEU A 149 6.08 24.02 -6.28
CA LEU A 149 5.23 24.29 -7.44
C LEU A 149 4.31 25.51 -7.23
N SER A 150 4.37 26.13 -6.05
CA SER A 150 3.62 27.32 -5.67
C SER A 150 4.38 28.58 -5.94
#